data_eb271f922dc9bb0a18fbf67f000df2a2
#
_entry.id   eb271f922dc9bb0a18fbf67f000df2a2
#
_cell.length_a   1.000
_cell.length_b   1.000
_cell.length_c   1.000
_cell.angle_alpha   90.00
_cell.angle_beta   90.00
_cell.angle_gamma   90.00
#
_symmetry.space_group_name_H-M   'P 1'
#
loop_
_entity.id
_entity.type
_entity.pdbx_description
1 polymer ?
#
loop_
_entity_poly.entity_id
_entity_poly.type
_entity_poly.pdbx_seq_one_letter_code
_entity_poly.pdbx_strand_id
1 'polypeptide(L)'
;MFHQYNERLFNTIIRESVGKYNKYIVMNFDNEKFSTALNKINPARLLLLDFGKFEKSKYFYICQDFDESFYQALLTLEDKMHKYRHIVFLFSKGLKHPQSSKEYFIRFCEEQGFSYEIQEDIENLVVQKGAAYIAIKQQDVVKVVKQGRLEGLKCGKDFGLLAYNDIPSYEVIDEGITSLSIDWEMMGNEAAN
;
A
#
# COMPACT_ATOMS: atom_id res chain seq x y z
N MET A 1 7.72 -9.84 -17.61
CA MET A 1 9.06 -9.24 -17.32
C MET A 1 8.96 -8.44 -16.05
N PHE A 2 9.94 -8.53 -15.14
CA PHE A 2 9.90 -7.88 -13.83
C PHE A 2 10.92 -6.75 -13.75
N HIS A 3 10.49 -5.55 -13.42
CA HIS A 3 11.35 -4.35 -13.30
C HIS A 3 11.80 -4.06 -11.86
N GLN A 4 11.28 -4.77 -10.86
CA GLN A 4 11.68 -4.67 -9.44
C GLN A 4 11.70 -3.22 -8.91
N TYR A 5 10.74 -2.38 -9.32
CA TYR A 5 10.67 -0.94 -8.99
C TYR A 5 11.90 -0.13 -9.41
N ASN A 6 12.69 -0.62 -10.36
CA ASN A 6 13.88 0.04 -10.89
C ASN A 6 13.54 0.79 -12.18
N GLU A 7 13.60 2.11 -12.17
CA GLU A 7 13.25 2.98 -13.29
C GLU A 7 14.07 2.68 -14.56
N ARG A 8 15.38 2.47 -14.41
CA ARG A 8 16.26 2.19 -15.56
C ARG A 8 15.89 0.87 -16.22
N LEU A 9 15.66 -0.16 -15.40
CA LEU A 9 15.26 -1.47 -15.88
C LEU A 9 13.88 -1.41 -16.53
N PHE A 10 12.92 -0.72 -15.92
CA PHE A 10 11.59 -0.47 -16.46
C PHE A 10 11.69 0.15 -17.88
N ASN A 11 12.42 1.25 -18.00
CA ASN A 11 12.61 1.97 -19.27
C ASN A 11 13.28 1.11 -20.34
N THR A 12 14.20 0.23 -19.97
CA THR A 12 14.85 -0.71 -20.88
C THR A 12 13.86 -1.76 -21.36
N ILE A 13 13.11 -2.39 -20.45
CA ILE A 13 12.08 -3.39 -20.77
C ILE A 13 11.05 -2.79 -21.74
N ILE A 14 10.53 -1.59 -21.46
CA ILE A 14 9.55 -0.93 -22.32
C ILE A 14 10.15 -0.71 -23.72
N ARG A 15 11.34 -0.10 -23.84
CA ARG A 15 11.98 0.18 -25.13
C ARG A 15 12.21 -1.07 -25.96
N GLU A 16 12.64 -2.15 -25.33
CA GLU A 16 12.88 -3.43 -26.01
C GLU A 16 11.59 -4.17 -26.39
N SER A 17 10.47 -3.82 -25.76
CA SER A 17 9.17 -4.46 -25.98
C SER A 17 8.35 -3.77 -27.09
N VAL A 18 8.63 -2.49 -27.38
CA VAL A 18 7.86 -1.72 -28.39
C VAL A 18 7.84 -2.45 -29.74
N GLY A 19 6.64 -2.62 -30.30
CA GLY A 19 6.41 -3.29 -31.58
C GLY A 19 6.43 -4.83 -31.53
N LYS A 20 6.76 -5.45 -30.41
CA LYS A 20 6.84 -6.91 -30.31
C LYS A 20 5.51 -7.58 -29.93
N TYR A 21 4.56 -6.83 -29.38
CA TYR A 21 3.29 -7.37 -28.88
C TYR A 21 2.10 -6.56 -29.39
N ASN A 22 0.94 -7.22 -29.49
CA ASN A 22 -0.31 -6.58 -29.91
C ASN A 22 -0.96 -5.76 -28.80
N LYS A 23 -0.79 -6.16 -27.54
CA LYS A 23 -1.30 -5.51 -26.35
C LYS A 23 -0.23 -5.51 -25.26
N TYR A 24 -0.30 -4.53 -24.36
CA TYR A 24 0.62 -4.35 -23.25
C TYR A 24 -0.17 -4.10 -21.98
N ILE A 25 0.09 -4.87 -20.94
CA ILE A 25 -0.35 -4.59 -19.59
C ILE A 25 0.91 -4.24 -18.79
N VAL A 26 0.96 -3.04 -18.24
CA VAL A 26 2.17 -2.52 -17.61
C VAL A 26 1.85 -2.05 -16.20
N MET A 27 2.52 -2.67 -15.21
CA MET A 27 2.49 -2.18 -13.83
C MET A 27 3.50 -1.06 -13.61
N ASN A 28 3.21 -0.18 -12.68
CA ASN A 28 4.05 0.96 -12.36
C ASN A 28 5.36 0.55 -11.67
N PHE A 29 6.37 1.40 -11.81
CA PHE A 29 7.64 1.30 -11.08
C PHE A 29 7.74 2.30 -9.92
N ASP A 30 6.90 3.35 -9.94
CA ASP A 30 6.88 4.43 -8.96
C ASP A 30 5.53 5.16 -9.03
N ASN A 31 4.82 5.27 -7.91
CA ASN A 31 3.48 5.89 -7.89
C ASN A 31 3.51 7.41 -8.09
N GLU A 32 4.65 8.05 -7.86
CA GLU A 32 4.82 9.50 -8.01
C GLU A 32 5.41 9.89 -9.39
N LYS A 33 5.79 8.91 -10.22
CA LYS A 33 6.45 9.15 -11.51
C LYS A 33 5.77 8.44 -12.66
N PHE A 34 5.76 9.09 -13.82
CA PHE A 34 5.36 8.49 -15.09
C PHE A 34 6.55 8.38 -16.04
N SER A 35 6.77 7.22 -16.62
CA SER A 35 7.85 7.05 -17.59
C SER A 35 7.45 7.48 -19.00
N THR A 36 8.18 8.42 -19.58
CA THR A 36 8.00 8.85 -20.96
C THR A 36 8.31 7.75 -22.00
N ALA A 37 8.95 6.64 -21.59
CA ALA A 37 9.17 5.49 -22.45
C ALA A 37 7.84 4.86 -22.92
N LEU A 38 6.79 4.95 -22.12
CA LEU A 38 5.44 4.48 -22.45
C LEU A 38 4.80 5.22 -23.62
N ASN A 39 5.20 6.47 -23.89
CA ASN A 39 4.72 7.25 -25.03
C ASN A 39 5.08 6.62 -26.41
N LYS A 40 5.98 5.63 -26.42
CA LYS A 40 6.33 4.87 -27.63
C LYS A 40 5.34 3.75 -27.95
N ILE A 41 4.45 3.41 -27.03
CA ILE A 41 3.39 2.42 -27.22
C ILE A 41 2.11 3.16 -27.59
N ASN A 42 1.39 2.65 -28.59
CA ASN A 42 0.08 3.20 -28.93
C ASN A 42 -0.86 3.07 -27.72
N PRO A 43 -1.47 4.17 -27.19
CA PRO A 43 -2.36 4.13 -26.03
C PRO A 43 -3.52 3.13 -26.16
N ALA A 44 -4.05 2.91 -27.39
CA ALA A 44 -5.11 1.94 -27.65
C ALA A 44 -4.67 0.46 -27.43
N ARG A 45 -3.37 0.21 -27.26
CA ARG A 45 -2.79 -1.11 -26.99
C ARG A 45 -2.16 -1.23 -25.60
N LEU A 46 -2.30 -0.19 -24.77
CA LEU A 46 -1.65 -0.09 -23.46
C LEU A 46 -2.69 0.01 -22.36
N LEU A 47 -2.70 -0.97 -21.47
CA LEU A 47 -3.39 -0.91 -20.19
C LEU A 47 -2.37 -0.61 -19.09
N LEU A 48 -2.59 0.47 -18.36
CA LEU A 48 -1.84 0.82 -17.17
C LEU A 48 -2.48 0.13 -15.96
N LEU A 49 -1.69 -0.70 -15.26
CA LEU A 49 -2.16 -1.42 -14.08
C LEU A 49 -1.48 -0.84 -12.84
N ASP A 50 -2.28 -0.42 -11.89
CA ASP A 50 -1.83 0.11 -10.59
C ASP A 50 -0.86 1.29 -10.69
N PHE A 51 -1.18 2.24 -11.57
CA PHE A 51 -0.41 3.48 -11.73
C PHE A 51 -0.94 4.59 -10.82
N GLY A 52 -0.02 5.36 -10.20
CA GLY A 52 -0.36 6.53 -9.40
C GLY A 52 -0.57 7.79 -10.27
N LYS A 53 0.53 8.38 -10.78
CA LYS A 53 0.48 9.63 -11.56
C LYS A 53 0.56 9.39 -13.06
N PHE A 54 -0.50 9.75 -13.79
CA PHE A 54 -0.57 9.78 -15.25
C PHE A 54 -1.79 10.57 -15.72
N GLU A 55 -1.84 10.90 -17.01
CA GLU A 55 -2.98 11.57 -17.63
C GLU A 55 -4.09 10.55 -17.97
N LYS A 56 -5.09 10.44 -17.08
CA LYS A 56 -6.16 9.42 -17.15
C LYS A 56 -6.93 9.42 -18.47
N SER A 57 -7.09 10.58 -19.12
CA SER A 57 -7.80 10.71 -20.39
C SER A 57 -7.11 10.04 -21.60
N LYS A 58 -5.81 9.73 -21.47
CA LYS A 58 -5.00 9.18 -22.58
C LYS A 58 -4.91 7.66 -22.61
N TYR A 59 -5.16 6.98 -21.50
CA TYR A 59 -4.85 5.56 -21.35
C TYR A 59 -6.02 4.77 -20.82
N PHE A 60 -6.11 3.51 -21.20
CA PHE A 60 -6.86 2.53 -20.43
C PHE A 60 -6.10 2.22 -19.15
N TYR A 61 -6.82 2.14 -18.05
CA TYR A 61 -6.18 1.89 -16.75
C TYR A 61 -7.09 1.17 -15.77
N ILE A 62 -6.48 0.40 -14.90
CA ILE A 62 -7.08 -0.17 -13.70
C ILE A 62 -6.13 0.13 -12.56
N CYS A 63 -6.56 0.91 -11.59
CA CYS A 63 -5.73 1.38 -10.49
C CYS A 63 -6.51 1.29 -9.19
N GLN A 64 -5.82 0.96 -8.11
CA GLN A 64 -6.40 1.08 -6.79
C GLN A 64 -6.54 2.57 -6.42
N ASP A 65 -7.51 2.87 -5.58
CA ASP A 65 -7.70 4.19 -4.99
C ASP A 65 -7.03 4.20 -3.60
N PHE A 66 -5.95 4.96 -3.50
CA PHE A 66 -5.18 5.12 -2.25
C PHE A 66 -5.70 6.26 -1.38
N ASP A 67 -6.72 6.96 -1.84
CA ASP A 67 -7.26 8.18 -1.27
C ASP A 67 -8.58 7.90 -0.52
N GLU A 68 -9.70 8.13 -1.13
CA GLU A 68 -11.01 7.97 -0.51
C GLU A 68 -11.29 6.52 -0.11
N SER A 69 -10.91 5.53 -0.94
CA SER A 69 -11.10 4.12 -0.58
C SER A 69 -10.27 3.69 0.63
N PHE A 70 -9.07 4.24 0.80
CA PHE A 70 -8.28 3.99 2.00
C PHE A 70 -8.95 4.58 3.24
N TYR A 71 -9.45 5.82 3.16
CA TYR A 71 -10.20 6.45 4.23
C TYR A 71 -11.46 5.66 4.59
N GLN A 72 -12.27 5.26 3.60
CA GLN A 72 -13.46 4.46 3.81
C GLN A 72 -13.14 3.10 4.45
N ALA A 73 -12.05 2.47 4.05
CA ALA A 73 -11.60 1.22 4.67
C ALA A 73 -11.21 1.41 6.14
N LEU A 74 -10.58 2.53 6.51
CA LEU A 74 -10.29 2.86 7.90
C LEU A 74 -11.59 3.08 8.70
N LEU A 75 -12.60 3.73 8.13
CA LEU A 75 -13.91 3.91 8.76
C LEU A 75 -14.58 2.57 9.10
N THR A 76 -14.45 1.54 8.26
CA THR A 76 -15.00 0.21 8.57
C THR A 76 -14.37 -0.44 9.81
N LEU A 77 -13.21 0.05 10.23
CA LEU A 77 -12.44 -0.45 11.36
C LEU A 77 -12.51 0.46 12.60
N GLU A 78 -13.23 1.57 12.52
CA GLU A 78 -13.33 2.59 13.56
C GLU A 78 -13.64 1.98 14.95
N ASP A 79 -14.71 1.20 15.05
CA ASP A 79 -15.12 0.55 16.30
C ASP A 79 -14.01 -0.32 16.91
N LYS A 80 -13.21 -1.00 16.05
CA LYS A 80 -12.09 -1.83 16.51
C LYS A 80 -10.91 -0.97 16.93
N MET A 81 -10.72 0.19 16.29
CA MET A 81 -9.63 1.11 16.59
C MET A 81 -9.85 1.87 17.90
N HIS A 82 -11.10 2.11 18.32
CA HIS A 82 -11.41 2.74 19.61
C HIS A 82 -10.93 1.97 20.86
N LYS A 83 -10.49 0.72 20.71
CA LYS A 83 -9.76 0.01 21.78
C LYS A 83 -8.41 0.65 22.10
N TYR A 84 -7.85 1.38 21.16
CA TYR A 84 -6.49 1.92 21.22
C TYR A 84 -6.51 3.42 21.45
N ARG A 85 -5.53 3.93 22.20
CA ARG A 85 -5.47 5.35 22.56
C ARG A 85 -4.73 6.19 21.52
N HIS A 86 -3.92 5.53 20.72
CA HIS A 86 -3.02 6.18 19.78
C HIS A 86 -2.83 5.33 18.53
N ILE A 87 -2.87 5.96 17.35
CA ILE A 87 -2.70 5.27 16.09
C ILE A 87 -1.39 5.72 15.44
N VAL A 88 -0.52 4.78 15.11
CA VAL A 88 0.79 5.03 14.49
C VAL A 88 0.77 4.52 13.06
N PHE A 89 0.92 5.42 12.10
CA PHE A 89 1.06 5.06 10.69
C PHE A 89 2.54 4.93 10.34
N LEU A 90 2.98 3.71 10.07
CA LEU A 90 4.35 3.40 9.69
C LEU A 90 4.56 3.68 8.19
N PHE A 91 5.04 4.88 7.91
CA PHE A 91 5.29 5.35 6.54
C PHE A 91 6.79 5.53 6.31
N SER A 92 7.51 4.42 6.22
CA SER A 92 8.97 4.39 6.18
C SER A 92 9.55 5.17 4.99
N LYS A 93 10.70 5.82 5.20
CA LYS A 93 11.41 6.57 4.15
C LYS A 93 11.64 5.70 2.91
N GLY A 94 11.42 6.30 1.73
CA GLY A 94 11.57 5.61 0.45
C GLY A 94 10.50 4.58 0.12
N LEU A 95 9.39 4.57 0.87
CA LEU A 95 8.22 3.77 0.55
C LEU A 95 7.65 4.18 -0.81
N LYS A 96 7.37 3.19 -1.67
CA LYS A 96 6.73 3.37 -2.99
C LYS A 96 5.20 3.32 -2.88
N HIS A 97 4.66 4.08 -1.96
CA HIS A 97 3.22 4.23 -1.70
C HIS A 97 2.85 5.70 -1.86
N PRO A 98 1.65 6.03 -2.37
CA PRO A 98 1.23 7.42 -2.56
C PRO A 98 1.28 8.23 -1.28
N GLN A 99 1.82 9.45 -1.37
CA GLN A 99 1.92 10.36 -0.22
C GLN A 99 0.53 10.82 0.25
N SER A 100 -0.45 10.86 -0.64
CA SER A 100 -1.84 11.20 -0.32
C SER A 100 -2.44 10.33 0.79
N SER A 101 -2.01 9.07 0.92
CA SER A 101 -2.48 8.21 2.02
C SER A 101 -2.20 8.79 3.40
N LYS A 102 -1.15 9.62 3.56
CA LYS A 102 -0.90 10.35 4.83
C LYS A 102 -2.01 11.36 5.12
N GLU A 103 -2.46 12.08 4.10
CA GLU A 103 -3.50 13.11 4.22
C GLU A 103 -4.84 12.47 4.61
N TYR A 104 -5.20 11.36 3.96
CA TYR A 104 -6.42 10.61 4.27
C TYR A 104 -6.37 9.91 5.64
N PHE A 105 -5.20 9.44 6.06
CA PHE A 105 -4.99 8.94 7.41
C PHE A 105 -5.16 10.04 8.47
N ILE A 106 -4.56 11.22 8.26
CA ILE A 106 -4.70 12.37 9.15
C ILE A 106 -6.17 12.78 9.25
N ARG A 107 -6.83 12.94 8.10
CA ARG A 107 -8.27 13.25 8.03
C ARG A 107 -9.09 12.26 8.85
N PHE A 108 -8.87 10.95 8.69
CA PHE A 108 -9.55 9.92 9.46
C PHE A 108 -9.34 10.10 10.97
N CYS A 109 -8.09 10.29 11.40
CA CYS A 109 -7.80 10.44 12.81
C CYS A 109 -8.41 11.71 13.42
N GLU A 110 -8.36 12.83 12.71
CA GLU A 110 -8.93 14.10 13.17
C GLU A 110 -10.47 14.04 13.24
N GLU A 111 -11.13 13.51 12.22
CA GLU A 111 -12.59 13.39 12.17
C GLU A 111 -13.13 12.41 13.22
N GLN A 112 -12.39 11.34 13.53
CA GLN A 112 -12.77 10.33 14.52
C GLN A 112 -12.20 10.58 15.92
N GLY A 113 -11.43 11.65 16.12
CA GLY A 113 -10.90 12.06 17.43
C GLY A 113 -9.76 11.17 17.94
N PHE A 114 -9.01 10.51 17.07
CA PHE A 114 -7.86 9.71 17.47
C PHE A 114 -6.61 10.57 17.69
N SER A 115 -5.84 10.25 18.72
CA SER A 115 -4.44 10.66 18.80
C SER A 115 -3.63 9.86 17.77
N TYR A 116 -2.74 10.50 17.03
CA TYR A 116 -2.00 9.82 15.96
C TYR A 116 -0.56 10.30 15.79
N GLU A 117 0.22 9.48 15.12
CA GLU A 117 1.58 9.78 14.67
C GLU A 117 1.84 9.15 13.29
N ILE A 118 2.66 9.83 12.46
CA ILE A 118 3.24 9.24 11.25
C ILE A 118 4.72 9.00 11.51
N GLN A 119 5.11 7.73 11.61
CA GLN A 119 6.48 7.35 11.92
C GLN A 119 7.22 6.91 10.65
N GLU A 120 8.28 7.64 10.30
CA GLU A 120 9.13 7.35 9.13
C GLU A 120 10.38 6.55 9.49
N ASP A 121 10.86 6.69 10.71
CA ASP A 121 11.99 5.89 11.23
C ASP A 121 11.47 4.64 11.93
N ILE A 122 11.55 3.51 11.22
CA ILE A 122 11.12 2.22 11.72
C ILE A 122 12.26 1.45 12.42
N GLU A 123 13.50 1.91 12.29
CA GLU A 123 14.65 1.22 12.89
C GLU A 123 14.59 1.25 14.42
N ASN A 124 14.17 2.36 14.98
CA ASN A 124 14.04 2.59 16.43
C ASN A 124 12.59 2.46 16.93
N LEU A 125 11.76 1.70 16.21
CA LEU A 125 10.36 1.49 16.61
C LEU A 125 10.28 0.84 17.99
N VAL A 126 9.50 1.46 18.88
CA VAL A 126 9.11 0.87 20.18
C VAL A 126 7.60 0.65 20.18
N VAL A 127 7.20 -0.60 20.32
CA VAL A 127 5.76 -0.95 20.37
C VAL A 127 5.22 -0.67 21.77
N GLN A 128 4.12 0.10 21.82
CA GLN A 128 3.50 0.55 23.07
C GLN A 128 2.18 -0.17 23.29
N LYS A 129 1.92 -0.51 24.55
CA LYS A 129 0.62 -1.03 24.98
C LYS A 129 -0.48 0.02 24.77
N GLY A 130 -1.59 -0.38 24.16
CA GLY A 130 -2.72 0.49 23.87
C GLY A 130 -2.55 1.35 22.63
N ALA A 131 -1.51 1.12 21.81
CA ALA A 131 -1.37 1.72 20.48
C ALA A 131 -1.84 0.76 19.39
N ALA A 132 -2.27 1.31 18.25
CA ALA A 132 -2.51 0.57 17.02
C ALA A 132 -1.53 1.03 15.93
N TYR A 133 -0.99 0.09 15.20
CA TYR A 133 -0.02 0.32 14.14
C TYR A 133 -0.63 0.00 12.78
N ILE A 134 -0.46 0.89 11.82
CA ILE A 134 -0.79 0.64 10.41
C ILE A 134 0.52 0.49 9.66
N ALA A 135 0.76 -0.65 9.03
CA ALA A 135 2.00 -0.97 8.35
C ALA A 135 1.76 -1.32 6.88
N ILE A 136 2.43 -0.60 5.97
CA ILE A 136 2.32 -0.83 4.52
C ILE A 136 3.27 -1.94 4.07
N LYS A 137 4.52 -1.93 4.56
CA LYS A 137 5.50 -2.96 4.20
C LYS A 137 5.36 -4.19 5.08
N GLN A 138 5.41 -5.37 4.48
CA GLN A 138 5.46 -6.64 5.22
C GLN A 138 6.62 -6.67 6.24
N GLN A 139 7.77 -6.10 5.90
CA GLN A 139 8.91 -6.02 6.80
C GLN A 139 8.59 -5.21 8.07
N ASP A 140 7.81 -4.14 7.94
CA ASP A 140 7.40 -3.32 9.08
C ASP A 140 6.37 -4.08 9.95
N VAL A 141 5.45 -4.84 9.34
CA VAL A 141 4.54 -5.76 10.07
C VAL A 141 5.34 -6.74 10.93
N VAL A 142 6.33 -7.41 10.33
CA VAL A 142 7.21 -8.35 11.06
C VAL A 142 7.96 -7.65 12.20
N LYS A 143 8.42 -6.43 11.96
CA LYS A 143 9.15 -5.64 12.96
C LYS A 143 8.27 -5.28 14.16
N VAL A 144 7.03 -4.80 13.91
CA VAL A 144 6.05 -4.52 14.96
C VAL A 144 5.79 -5.76 15.82
N VAL A 145 5.52 -6.91 15.19
CA VAL A 145 5.24 -8.16 15.92
C VAL A 145 6.45 -8.58 16.77
N LYS A 146 7.66 -8.55 16.18
CA LYS A 146 8.89 -8.91 16.92
C LYS A 146 9.13 -7.97 18.09
N GLN A 147 8.98 -6.66 17.90
CA GLN A 147 9.18 -5.68 18.95
C GLN A 147 8.12 -5.82 20.05
N GLY A 148 6.84 -6.01 19.68
CA GLY A 148 5.79 -6.28 20.67
C GLY A 148 6.09 -7.51 21.52
N ARG A 149 6.58 -8.60 20.93
CA ARG A 149 6.98 -9.81 21.66
C ARG A 149 8.19 -9.58 22.60
N LEU A 150 9.15 -8.74 22.20
CA LEU A 150 10.28 -8.37 23.08
C LEU A 150 9.81 -7.61 24.33
N GLU A 151 8.78 -6.77 24.18
CA GLU A 151 8.14 -6.04 25.28
C GLU A 151 7.11 -6.89 26.06
N GLY A 152 6.96 -8.17 25.73
CA GLY A 152 5.97 -9.06 26.38
C GLY A 152 4.52 -8.74 26.00
N LEU A 153 4.28 -7.99 24.93
CA LEU A 153 2.96 -7.58 24.45
C LEU A 153 2.42 -8.53 23.38
N LYS A 154 1.11 -8.73 23.36
CA LYS A 154 0.40 -9.55 22.36
C LYS A 154 -0.37 -8.68 21.37
N CYS A 155 -0.19 -8.95 20.08
CA CYS A 155 -0.99 -8.34 19.02
C CYS A 155 -2.47 -8.71 19.18
N GLY A 156 -3.36 -7.77 18.90
CA GLY A 156 -4.81 -7.91 19.05
C GLY A 156 -5.32 -7.73 20.50
N LYS A 157 -4.45 -7.92 21.51
CA LYS A 157 -4.79 -7.77 22.92
C LYS A 157 -4.19 -6.50 23.53
N ASP A 158 -2.87 -6.37 23.48
CA ASP A 158 -2.14 -5.27 24.12
C ASP A 158 -1.85 -4.12 23.16
N PHE A 159 -1.69 -4.42 21.89
CA PHE A 159 -1.57 -3.45 20.78
C PHE A 159 -2.32 -3.95 19.54
N GLY A 160 -2.69 -3.03 18.63
CA GLY A 160 -3.32 -3.34 17.36
C GLY A 160 -2.31 -3.35 16.21
N LEU A 161 -2.59 -4.15 15.18
CA LEU A 161 -1.80 -4.13 13.95
C LEU A 161 -2.73 -4.31 12.75
N LEU A 162 -2.67 -3.33 11.85
CA LEU A 162 -3.35 -3.31 10.56
C LEU A 162 -2.28 -3.35 9.47
N ALA A 163 -2.29 -4.40 8.66
CA ALA A 163 -1.40 -4.55 7.51
C ALA A 163 -2.04 -4.05 6.23
N TYR A 164 -1.26 -3.43 5.35
CA TYR A 164 -1.69 -3.11 4.00
C TYR A 164 -1.29 -4.25 3.06
N ASN A 165 -2.25 -4.69 2.25
CA ASN A 165 -2.25 -5.95 1.49
C ASN A 165 -2.28 -7.20 2.39
N ASP A 166 -3.15 -8.12 2.03
CA ASP A 166 -3.27 -9.40 2.70
C ASP A 166 -2.27 -10.41 2.16
N ILE A 167 -1.71 -11.22 3.05
CA ILE A 167 -0.88 -12.37 2.70
C ILE A 167 -1.21 -13.55 3.63
N PRO A 168 -1.17 -14.81 3.14
CA PRO A 168 -1.57 -15.97 3.92
C PRO A 168 -0.84 -16.15 5.26
N SER A 169 0.40 -15.67 5.35
CA SER A 169 1.17 -15.75 6.60
C SER A 169 0.63 -14.88 7.74
N TYR A 170 -0.24 -13.93 7.46
CA TYR A 170 -0.83 -13.08 8.50
C TYR A 170 -1.86 -13.82 9.37
N GLU A 171 -2.46 -14.89 8.84
CA GLU A 171 -3.41 -15.72 9.58
C GLU A 171 -2.75 -16.51 10.73
N VAL A 172 -1.44 -16.79 10.62
CA VAL A 172 -0.69 -17.62 11.59
C VAL A 172 0.18 -16.79 12.54
N ILE A 173 0.10 -15.45 12.46
CA ILE A 173 0.83 -14.56 13.37
C ILE A 173 -0.07 -14.21 14.55
N ASP A 174 0.32 -14.65 15.75
CA ASP A 174 -0.43 -14.54 17.01
C ASP A 174 -1.87 -15.10 16.85
N GLU A 175 -2.91 -14.28 16.87
CA GLU A 175 -4.31 -14.68 16.65
C GLU A 175 -4.82 -14.19 15.29
N GLY A 176 -3.91 -13.86 14.36
CA GLY A 176 -4.18 -13.25 13.07
C GLY A 176 -3.97 -11.73 13.08
N ILE A 177 -3.67 -11.17 11.92
CA ILE A 177 -3.51 -9.74 11.70
C ILE A 177 -4.66 -9.25 10.83
N THR A 178 -5.27 -8.12 11.20
CA THR A 178 -6.23 -7.44 10.34
C THR A 178 -5.50 -6.83 9.15
N SER A 179 -6.00 -7.03 7.94
CA SER A 179 -5.43 -6.47 6.72
C SER A 179 -6.44 -5.62 5.94
N LEU A 180 -5.94 -4.57 5.30
CA LEU A 180 -6.61 -3.88 4.20
C LEU A 180 -6.04 -4.43 2.91
N SER A 181 -6.87 -4.97 2.04
CA SER A 181 -6.42 -5.53 0.77
C SER A 181 -7.34 -5.11 -0.35
N ILE A 182 -6.78 -4.97 -1.54
CA ILE A 182 -7.58 -4.86 -2.75
C ILE A 182 -7.96 -6.26 -3.24
N ASP A 183 -9.02 -6.32 -4.02
CA ASP A 183 -9.43 -7.54 -4.72
C ASP A 183 -8.55 -7.74 -5.96
N TRP A 184 -7.46 -8.48 -5.79
CA TRP A 184 -6.51 -8.79 -6.86
C TRP A 184 -7.11 -9.65 -7.95
N GLU A 185 -8.07 -10.51 -7.60
CA GLU A 185 -8.77 -11.36 -8.57
C GLU A 185 -9.68 -10.52 -9.46
N MET A 186 -10.46 -9.61 -8.88
CA MET A 186 -11.28 -8.66 -9.61
C MET A 186 -10.41 -7.78 -10.52
N MET A 187 -9.30 -7.23 -10.00
CA MET A 187 -8.37 -6.41 -10.80
C MET A 187 -7.80 -7.21 -11.98
N GLY A 188 -7.44 -8.47 -11.76
CA GLY A 188 -6.93 -9.35 -12.82
C GLY A 188 -8.00 -9.65 -13.88
N ASN A 189 -9.23 -9.94 -13.48
CA ASN A 189 -10.36 -10.20 -14.37
C ASN A 189 -10.71 -8.97 -15.22
N GLU A 190 -10.76 -7.78 -14.62
CA GLU A 190 -10.98 -6.53 -15.35
C GLU A 190 -9.84 -6.23 -16.35
N ALA A 191 -8.60 -6.57 -16.00
CA ALA A 191 -7.46 -6.37 -16.89
C ALA A 191 -7.45 -7.35 -18.10
N ALA A 192 -8.15 -8.48 -17.99
CA ALA A 192 -8.22 -9.49 -19.05
C ALA A 192 -9.36 -9.23 -20.06
N ASN A 193 -10.39 -8.47 -19.70
CA ASN A 193 -11.55 -8.08 -20.50
C ASN A 193 -11.27 -6.84 -21.34
#